data_a708909e0f434c9dcbd074375787c0a7
#
_entry.id   a708909e0f434c9dcbd074375787c0a7
#
_cell.length_a   1.000
_cell.length_b   1.000
_cell.length_c   1.000
_cell.angle_alpha   90.00
_cell.angle_beta   90.00
_cell.angle_gamma   90.00
#
_symmetry.space_group_name_H-M   'P 1'
#
loop_
_entity.id
_entity.type
_entity.pdbx_description
1 polymer ?
#
loop_
_entity_poly.entity_id
_entity_poly.type
_entity_poly.pdbx_seq_one_letter_code
_entity_poly.pdbx_strand_id
1 'polypeptide(L)' 'MKDKIILKDNNGIDVEVDVETFVIHIQKYHDSGVSVHEERGHYFAVDDKFRKMLNKKINK' A
#
# COMPACT_ATOMS: atom_id res chain seq x y z
N MET A 1 12.83 -14.01 0.89
CA MET A 1 12.77 -13.27 2.15
C MET A 1 11.74 -12.18 2.06
N LYS A 2 10.98 -11.99 3.12
CA LYS A 2 9.89 -11.02 3.10
C LYS A 2 10.30 -9.74 3.78
N ASP A 3 10.10 -8.64 3.09
CA ASP A 3 10.39 -7.33 3.64
C ASP A 3 9.11 -6.68 4.09
N LYS A 4 9.23 -5.78 5.05
CA LYS A 4 8.11 -5.01 5.54
C LYS A 4 8.40 -3.54 5.36
N ILE A 5 7.35 -2.77 5.12
CA ILE A 5 7.47 -1.32 5.00
C ILE A 5 6.41 -0.67 5.88
N ILE A 6 6.68 0.58 6.22
CA ILE A 6 5.75 1.37 7.01
C ILE A 6 5.03 2.34 6.08
N LEU A 7 3.71 2.29 6.11
CA LEU A 7 2.88 3.20 5.33
C LEU A 7 1.92 3.93 6.27
N LYS A 8 1.59 5.16 5.93
CA LYS A 8 0.59 5.90 6.69
C LYS A 8 -0.78 5.62 6.12
N ASP A 9 -1.72 5.29 6.99
CA ASP A 9 -3.10 5.11 6.57
C ASP A 9 -3.78 6.46 6.38
N ASN A 10 -5.08 6.45 6.08
CA ASN A 10 -5.81 7.70 5.84
C ASN A 10 -5.89 8.62 7.06
N ASN A 11 -5.62 8.07 8.24
CA ASN A 11 -5.61 8.86 9.48
C ASN A 11 -4.20 9.28 9.89
N GLY A 12 -3.20 9.00 9.05
CA GLY A 12 -1.83 9.36 9.35
C GLY A 12 -1.14 8.43 10.33
N ILE A 13 -1.71 7.26 10.56
CA ILE A 13 -1.15 6.27 11.49
C ILE A 13 -0.20 5.36 10.73
N ASP A 14 0.98 5.13 11.29
CA ASP A 14 1.97 4.24 10.69
C ASP A 14 1.49 2.79 10.80
N VAL A 15 1.49 2.10 9.66
CA VAL A 15 1.08 0.70 9.59
C VAL A 15 2.19 -0.09 8.93
N GLU A 16 2.61 -1.16 9.59
CA GLU A 16 3.61 -2.06 9.00
C GLU A 16 2.89 -3.07 8.12
N VAL A 17 3.32 -3.17 6.86
CA VAL A 17 2.72 -4.10 5.91
C VAL A 17 3.80 -4.97 5.30
N ASP A 18 3.41 -6.19 4.93
CA ASP A 18 4.28 -7.12 4.22
C ASP A 18 4.33 -6.70 2.75
N VAL A 19 5.51 -6.38 2.27
CA VAL A 19 5.69 -5.85 0.92
C VAL A 19 5.09 -6.80 -0.12
N GLU A 20 5.43 -8.08 0.00
CA GLU A 20 5.04 -9.04 -1.01
C GLU A 20 3.53 -9.17 -1.13
N THR A 21 2.85 -9.45 -0.02
CA THR A 21 1.40 -9.61 -0.06
C THR A 21 0.68 -8.30 -0.35
N PHE A 22 1.14 -7.21 0.24
CA PHE A 22 0.49 -5.91 0.06
C PHE A 22 0.59 -5.45 -1.39
N VAL A 23 1.78 -5.53 -1.97
CA VAL A 23 2.00 -5.08 -3.35
C VAL A 23 1.21 -5.93 -4.33
N ILE A 24 1.20 -7.25 -4.13
CA ILE A 24 0.43 -8.15 -5.00
C ILE A 24 -1.04 -7.79 -4.94
N HIS A 25 -1.57 -7.54 -3.75
CA HIS A 25 -2.98 -7.18 -3.61
C HIS A 25 -3.29 -5.87 -4.32
N ILE A 26 -2.43 -4.86 -4.14
CA ILE A 26 -2.64 -3.56 -4.79
C ILE A 26 -2.61 -3.71 -6.30
N GLN A 27 -1.65 -4.47 -6.83
CA GLN A 27 -1.54 -4.65 -8.27
C GLN A 27 -2.71 -5.43 -8.85
N LYS A 28 -3.29 -6.34 -8.07
CA LYS A 28 -4.35 -7.19 -8.55
C LYS A 28 -5.72 -6.53 -8.46
N TYR A 29 -5.97 -5.78 -7.40
CA TYR A 29 -7.31 -5.25 -7.13
C TYR A 29 -7.40 -3.74 -7.14
N HIS A 30 -6.26 -3.05 -7.14
CA HIS A 30 -6.23 -1.58 -7.04
C HIS A 30 -5.24 -1.01 -8.03
N ASP A 31 -5.17 -1.57 -9.23
CA ASP A 31 -4.13 -1.20 -10.19
C ASP A 31 -4.49 0.02 -11.02
N SER A 32 -5.73 0.48 -10.97
CA SER A 32 -6.14 1.65 -11.74
C SER A 32 -7.22 2.43 -10.99
N GLY A 33 -7.31 3.72 -11.31
CA GLY A 33 -8.31 4.58 -10.70
C GLY A 33 -8.05 4.84 -9.23
N VAL A 34 -9.09 5.20 -8.52
CA VAL A 34 -9.03 5.48 -7.08
C VAL A 34 -9.90 4.47 -6.35
N SER A 35 -9.34 3.84 -5.35
CA SER A 35 -10.08 2.87 -4.54
C SER A 35 -9.55 2.92 -3.11
N VAL A 36 -10.24 2.24 -2.23
CA VAL A 36 -9.83 2.18 -0.82
C VAL A 36 -9.50 0.73 -0.47
N HIS A 37 -8.31 0.55 0.09
CA HIS A 37 -7.88 -0.76 0.58
C HIS A 37 -7.93 -0.76 2.10
N GLU A 38 -8.51 -1.80 2.66
CA GLU A 38 -8.58 -1.95 4.10
C GLU A 38 -7.55 -3.01 4.53
N GLU A 39 -6.79 -2.70 5.57
CA GLU A 39 -5.76 -3.59 6.09
C GLU A 39 -5.80 -3.54 7.61
N ARG A 40 -6.31 -4.60 8.23
CA ARG A 40 -6.34 -4.74 9.68
C ARG A 40 -6.95 -3.52 10.38
N GLY A 41 -8.07 -3.02 9.83
CA GLY A 41 -8.75 -1.88 10.41
C GLY A 41 -8.22 -0.52 9.97
N HIS A 42 -7.23 -0.51 9.10
CA HIS A 42 -6.65 0.72 8.54
C HIS A 42 -7.08 0.85 7.09
N TYR A 43 -7.31 2.09 6.66
CA TYR A 43 -7.77 2.36 5.30
C TYR A 43 -6.73 3.17 4.55
N PHE A 44 -6.50 2.79 3.31
CA PHE A 44 -5.55 3.44 2.41
C PHE A 44 -6.27 3.85 1.15
N ALA A 45 -6.24 5.15 0.82
CA ALA A 45 -6.74 5.60 -0.47
C ALA A 45 -5.67 5.29 -1.52
N VAL A 46 -6.00 4.39 -2.43
CA VAL A 46 -5.05 3.95 -3.46
C VAL A 46 -5.36 4.69 -4.75
N ASP A 47 -4.43 5.55 -5.15
CA ASP A 47 -4.52 6.31 -6.39
C ASP A 47 -3.15 6.28 -7.07
N ASP A 48 -2.98 7.07 -8.13
CA ASP A 48 -1.72 7.10 -8.85
C ASP A 48 -0.55 7.51 -7.95
N LYS A 49 -0.77 8.48 -7.10
CA LYS A 49 0.29 8.94 -6.19
C LYS A 49 0.68 7.84 -5.22
N PHE A 50 -0.31 7.14 -4.70
CA PHE A 50 -0.06 6.05 -3.76
C PHE A 50 0.74 4.94 -4.44
N ARG A 51 0.32 4.56 -5.66
CA ARG A 51 1.01 3.50 -6.40
C ARG A 51 2.44 3.89 -6.73
N LYS A 52 2.68 5.14 -7.09
CA LYS A 52 4.04 5.61 -7.35
C LYS A 52 4.90 5.61 -6.10
N MET A 53 4.32 6.06 -4.99
CA MET A 53 5.02 6.06 -3.71
C MET A 53 5.38 4.64 -3.30
N LEU A 54 4.45 3.71 -3.48
CA LEU A 54 4.66 2.32 -3.12
C LEU A 54 5.80 1.72 -3.95
N ASN A 55 5.81 1.99 -5.26
CA ASN A 55 6.88 1.51 -6.14
C ASN A 55 8.24 2.05 -5.70
N LYS A 56 8.29 3.31 -5.28
CA LYS A 56 9.54 3.88 -4.80
C LYS A 56 10.04 3.20 -3.55
N LYS A 57 9.14 2.81 -2.66
CA LYS A 57 9.53 2.17 -1.41
C LYS A 57 10.06 0.76 -1.63
N ILE A 58 9.59 0.08 -2.66
CA ILE A 58 10.00 -1.30 -2.92
C ILE A 58 11.12 -1.39 -3.94
N ASN A 59 11.33 -0.38 -4.77
CA ASN A 59 12.42 -0.31 -5.75
C ASN A 59 13.46 0.68 -5.27
N LYS A 60 14.45 0.19 -4.62
CA LYS A 60 15.50 1.06 -4.09
C LYS A 60 16.51 1.42 -5.10
#